data_908f33a747529a4abb814bbef6afd7dc
#
_entry.id   908f33a747529a4abb814bbef6afd7dc
#
_cell.length_a   1.000
_cell.length_b   1.000
_cell.length_c   1.000
_cell.angle_alpha   90.00
_cell.angle_beta   90.00
_cell.angle_gamma   90.00
#
_symmetry.space_group_name_H-M   'P 1'
#
loop_
_entity.id
_entity.type
_entity.pdbx_description
1 polymer ?
#
loop_
_entity_poly.entity_id
_entity_poly.type
_entity_poly.pdbx_seq_one_letter_code
_entity_poly.pdbx_strand_id
1 'polypeptide(L)'
;MNKNHLSYSVLSGILLGLSWPTYGFTILIFISFVPLLYLEKLIRNDSSLKIFLYSYLSFFIWNSIATWWLIYSTFFGMSFAIIVNSLLMALVFTSYSLISNKVSKKLSIIYWFSSWIVFEKFHLYWDFSWPWLNL
;
A
#
# COMPACT_ATOMS: atom_id res chain seq x y z
N MET A 1 -13.49 9.25 -11.45
CA MET A 1 -13.23 7.97 -10.73
C MET A 1 -14.54 7.18 -10.65
N ASN A 2 -14.50 5.86 -10.94
CA ASN A 2 -15.68 5.02 -10.78
C ASN A 2 -15.94 4.79 -9.27
N LYS A 3 -17.21 4.94 -8.82
CA LYS A 3 -17.58 4.80 -7.39
C LYS A 3 -17.19 3.43 -6.83
N ASN A 4 -17.37 2.35 -7.59
CA ASN A 4 -17.03 1.00 -7.15
C ASN A 4 -15.51 0.81 -7.00
N HIS A 5 -14.71 1.39 -7.90
CA HIS A 5 -13.25 1.32 -7.81
C HIS A 5 -12.72 2.09 -6.58
N LEU A 6 -13.33 3.24 -6.29
CA LEU A 6 -13.01 4.02 -5.09
C LEU A 6 -13.30 3.22 -3.81
N SER A 7 -14.45 2.53 -3.76
CA SER A 7 -14.83 1.73 -2.60
C SER A 7 -13.82 0.60 -2.31
N TYR A 8 -13.32 -0.09 -3.32
CA TYR A 8 -12.28 -1.14 -3.13
C TYR A 8 -10.97 -0.56 -2.60
N SER A 9 -10.53 0.58 -3.12
CA SER A 9 -9.33 1.26 -2.65
C SER A 9 -9.46 1.70 -1.18
N VAL A 10 -10.57 2.36 -0.84
CA VAL A 10 -10.84 2.82 0.53
C VAL A 10 -10.97 1.64 1.49
N LEU A 11 -11.70 0.59 1.10
CA LEU A 11 -11.87 -0.62 1.91
C LEU A 11 -10.54 -1.28 2.23
N SER A 12 -9.66 -1.44 1.23
CA SER A 12 -8.33 -1.99 1.45
C SER A 12 -7.50 -1.13 2.41
N GLY A 13 -7.50 0.18 2.24
CA GLY A 13 -6.77 1.10 3.12
C GLY A 13 -7.27 1.05 4.57
N ILE A 14 -8.59 0.96 4.78
CA ILE A 14 -9.17 0.83 6.12
C ILE A 14 -8.81 -0.52 6.74
N LEU A 15 -8.93 -1.62 5.99
CA LEU A 15 -8.58 -2.96 6.49
C LEU A 15 -7.09 -3.05 6.86
N LEU A 16 -6.20 -2.49 6.05
CA LEU A 16 -4.77 -2.38 6.36
C LEU A 16 -4.53 -1.56 7.64
N GLY A 17 -5.18 -0.40 7.77
CA GLY A 17 -5.08 0.43 8.98
C GLY A 17 -5.59 -0.27 10.23
N LEU A 18 -6.71 -0.99 10.14
CA LEU A 18 -7.29 -1.74 11.26
C LEU A 18 -6.54 -3.04 11.58
N SER A 19 -5.69 -3.53 10.68
CA SER A 19 -4.82 -4.68 10.94
C SER A 19 -3.61 -4.34 11.79
N TRP A 20 -3.32 -3.05 11.99
CA TRP A 20 -2.14 -2.60 12.71
C TRP A 20 -2.20 -2.93 14.21
N PRO A 21 -1.09 -3.40 14.82
CA PRO A 21 -1.13 -4.11 16.11
C PRO A 21 -1.52 -3.30 17.33
N THR A 22 -1.47 -1.97 17.30
CA THR A 22 -1.68 -1.17 18.52
C THR A 22 -3.11 -1.23 19.05
N TYR A 23 -4.11 -1.25 18.15
CA TYR A 23 -5.55 -1.31 18.50
C TYR A 23 -6.37 -2.15 17.53
N GLY A 24 -5.72 -2.84 16.59
CA GLY A 24 -6.37 -3.53 15.49
C GLY A 24 -6.37 -5.06 15.63
N PHE A 25 -7.08 -5.66 14.70
CA PHE A 25 -7.12 -7.12 14.56
C PHE A 25 -6.07 -7.55 13.53
N THR A 26 -4.89 -7.93 13.98
CA THR A 26 -3.75 -8.29 13.11
C THR A 26 -4.11 -9.35 12.04
N ILE A 27 -5.07 -10.24 12.32
CA ILE A 27 -5.54 -11.24 11.37
C ILE A 27 -6.15 -10.65 10.09
N LEU A 28 -6.61 -9.39 10.15
CA LEU A 28 -7.14 -8.68 8.97
C LEU A 28 -6.10 -8.47 7.87
N ILE A 29 -4.80 -8.53 8.20
CA ILE A 29 -3.72 -8.36 7.23
C ILE A 29 -3.84 -9.35 6.06
N PHE A 30 -4.27 -10.59 6.33
CA PHE A 30 -4.40 -11.64 5.32
C PHE A 30 -5.47 -11.33 4.26
N ILE A 31 -6.47 -10.52 4.59
CA ILE A 31 -7.57 -10.17 3.67
C ILE A 31 -7.53 -8.71 3.21
N SER A 32 -6.72 -7.88 3.85
CA SER A 32 -6.70 -6.43 3.61
C SER A 32 -6.28 -6.03 2.20
N PHE A 33 -5.40 -6.80 1.57
CA PHE A 33 -4.98 -6.58 0.18
C PHE A 33 -5.98 -7.10 -0.86
N VAL A 34 -6.93 -7.97 -0.46
CA VAL A 34 -7.87 -8.59 -1.41
C VAL A 34 -8.68 -7.57 -2.21
N PRO A 35 -9.28 -6.52 -1.62
CA PRO A 35 -10.00 -5.51 -2.38
C PRO A 35 -9.11 -4.77 -3.38
N LEU A 36 -7.87 -4.44 -3.00
CA LEU A 36 -6.93 -3.73 -3.85
C LEU A 36 -6.44 -4.59 -5.02
N LEU A 37 -6.14 -5.86 -4.77
CA LEU A 37 -5.76 -6.83 -5.80
C LEU A 37 -6.94 -7.13 -6.76
N TYR A 38 -8.16 -7.17 -6.24
CA TYR A 38 -9.35 -7.31 -7.07
C TYR A 38 -9.55 -6.09 -7.96
N LEU A 39 -9.43 -4.89 -7.41
CA LEU A 39 -9.47 -3.64 -8.18
C LEU A 39 -8.39 -3.62 -9.27
N GLU A 40 -7.15 -3.96 -8.92
CA GLU A 40 -6.04 -4.03 -9.86
C GLU A 40 -6.38 -4.95 -11.04
N LYS A 41 -6.93 -6.13 -10.77
CA LYS A 41 -7.37 -7.07 -11.83
C LYS A 41 -8.44 -6.47 -12.76
N LEU A 42 -9.36 -5.64 -12.23
CA LEU A 42 -10.40 -5.00 -13.02
C LEU A 42 -9.85 -3.91 -13.96
N ILE A 43 -8.85 -3.15 -13.50
CA ILE A 43 -8.33 -1.97 -14.22
C ILE A 43 -6.91 -2.16 -14.79
N ARG A 44 -6.36 -3.36 -14.69
CA ARG A 44 -4.99 -3.70 -15.12
C ARG A 44 -4.69 -3.29 -16.55
N ASN A 45 -5.66 -3.43 -17.45
CA ASN A 45 -5.52 -3.11 -18.87
C ASN A 45 -5.87 -1.65 -19.21
N ASP A 46 -6.32 -0.86 -18.24
CA ASP A 46 -6.70 0.54 -18.48
C ASP A 46 -5.46 1.45 -18.55
N SER A 47 -4.95 1.82 -17.41
CA SER A 47 -3.85 2.79 -17.28
C SER A 47 -3.09 2.57 -15.99
N SER A 48 -1.77 2.52 -16.08
CA SER A 48 -0.88 2.43 -14.91
C SER A 48 -1.10 3.59 -13.95
N LEU A 49 -1.44 4.78 -14.46
CA LEU A 49 -1.75 5.93 -13.62
C LEU A 49 -3.00 5.71 -12.76
N LYS A 50 -4.04 5.05 -13.30
CA LYS A 50 -5.22 4.71 -12.49
C LYS A 50 -4.86 3.74 -11.37
N ILE A 51 -4.07 2.71 -11.66
CA ILE A 51 -3.59 1.75 -10.65
C ILE A 51 -2.81 2.47 -9.57
N PHE A 52 -1.87 3.33 -9.98
CA PHE A 52 -1.10 4.15 -9.05
C PHE A 52 -1.98 5.02 -8.15
N LEU A 53 -2.93 5.76 -8.71
CA LEU A 53 -3.80 6.67 -7.94
C LEU A 53 -4.69 5.93 -6.95
N TYR A 54 -5.26 4.80 -7.32
CA TYR A 54 -6.09 4.00 -6.41
C TYR A 54 -5.25 3.30 -5.33
N SER A 55 -4.08 2.78 -5.67
CA SER A 55 -3.18 2.19 -4.67
C SER A 55 -2.60 3.25 -3.74
N TYR A 56 -2.25 4.42 -4.27
CA TYR A 56 -1.83 5.56 -3.45
C TYR A 56 -2.89 5.96 -2.44
N LEU A 57 -4.16 6.06 -2.86
CA LEU A 57 -5.26 6.36 -1.95
C LEU A 57 -5.39 5.30 -0.85
N SER A 58 -5.29 4.01 -1.21
CA SER A 58 -5.35 2.91 -0.24
C SER A 58 -4.23 3.02 0.79
N PHE A 59 -2.99 3.19 0.35
CA PHE A 59 -1.83 3.31 1.24
C PHE A 59 -1.82 4.61 2.03
N PHE A 60 -2.34 5.71 1.46
CA PHE A 60 -2.50 6.96 2.18
C PHE A 60 -3.47 6.81 3.37
N ILE A 61 -4.60 6.13 3.17
CA ILE A 61 -5.55 5.84 4.24
C ILE A 61 -4.88 4.95 5.30
N TRP A 62 -4.20 3.89 4.88
CA TRP A 62 -3.48 3.01 5.80
C TRP A 62 -2.46 3.78 6.64
N ASN A 63 -1.54 4.50 5.98
CA ASN A 63 -0.50 5.27 6.69
C ASN A 63 -1.13 6.31 7.62
N SER A 64 -2.21 6.98 7.21
CA SER A 64 -2.92 7.95 8.05
C SER A 64 -3.48 7.31 9.32
N ILE A 65 -4.06 6.11 9.23
CA ILE A 65 -4.59 5.38 10.38
C ILE A 65 -3.46 4.84 11.26
N ALA A 66 -2.39 4.31 10.68
CA ALA A 66 -1.31 3.69 11.42
C ALA A 66 -0.36 4.69 12.10
N THR A 67 -0.21 5.90 11.53
CA THR A 67 0.83 6.85 11.95
C THR A 67 0.31 8.20 12.43
N TRP A 68 -1.00 8.35 12.65
CA TRP A 68 -1.60 9.60 13.14
C TRP A 68 -0.95 10.14 14.42
N TRP A 69 -0.45 9.26 15.28
CA TRP A 69 0.19 9.60 16.54
C TRP A 69 1.48 10.42 16.38
N LEU A 70 2.10 10.44 15.20
CA LEU A 70 3.26 11.28 14.90
C LEU A 70 2.95 12.79 14.97
N ILE A 71 1.68 13.18 14.97
CA ILE A 71 1.27 14.58 15.15
C ILE A 71 1.78 15.16 16.48
N TYR A 72 1.92 14.31 17.50
CA TYR A 72 2.45 14.71 18.80
C TYR A 72 3.96 15.02 18.80
N SER A 73 4.67 14.57 17.78
CA SER A 73 6.08 14.90 17.56
C SER A 73 6.21 16.14 16.67
N THR A 74 5.71 16.05 15.44
CA THR A 74 5.73 17.16 14.48
C THR A 74 4.70 16.96 13.38
N PHE A 75 3.91 17.96 13.11
CA PHE A 75 2.90 17.93 12.03
C PHE A 75 3.55 17.77 10.64
N PHE A 76 4.64 18.48 10.38
CA PHE A 76 5.35 18.37 9.09
C PHE A 76 5.99 17.02 8.89
N GLY A 77 6.62 16.45 9.92
CA GLY A 77 7.19 15.10 9.85
C GLY A 77 6.15 14.03 9.61
N MET A 78 5.00 14.10 10.31
CA MET A 78 3.88 13.20 10.07
C MET A 78 3.37 13.29 8.62
N SER A 79 3.09 14.50 8.15
CA SER A 79 2.58 14.71 6.79
C SER A 79 3.55 14.21 5.73
N PHE A 80 4.84 14.50 5.90
CA PHE A 80 5.89 14.01 5.03
C PHE A 80 5.96 12.48 5.02
N ALA A 81 5.97 11.85 6.18
CA ALA A 81 6.00 10.39 6.31
C ALA A 81 4.80 9.74 5.61
N ILE A 82 3.57 10.20 5.88
CA ILE A 82 2.35 9.66 5.27
C ILE A 82 2.40 9.79 3.74
N ILE A 83 2.74 10.97 3.21
CA ILE A 83 2.75 11.24 1.78
C ILE A 83 3.82 10.40 1.07
N VAL A 84 5.04 10.44 1.57
CA VAL A 84 6.19 9.78 0.92
C VAL A 84 6.08 8.26 1.01
N ASN A 85 5.75 7.73 2.18
CA ASN A 85 5.63 6.28 2.33
C ASN A 85 4.49 5.71 1.47
N SER A 86 3.34 6.38 1.43
CA SER A 86 2.22 5.98 0.57
C SER A 86 2.59 6.01 -0.91
N LEU A 87 3.39 7.00 -1.33
CA LEU A 87 3.90 7.11 -2.70
C LEU A 87 4.81 5.92 -3.04
N LEU A 88 5.76 5.60 -2.17
CA LEU A 88 6.69 4.49 -2.37
C LEU A 88 5.96 3.15 -2.43
N MET A 89 5.02 2.90 -1.52
CA MET A 89 4.17 1.70 -1.53
C MET A 89 3.34 1.59 -2.82
N ALA A 90 2.77 2.72 -3.30
CA ALA A 90 2.01 2.75 -4.55
C ALA A 90 2.90 2.48 -5.77
N LEU A 91 4.14 2.91 -5.78
CA LEU A 91 5.11 2.58 -6.82
C LEU A 91 5.41 1.08 -6.84
N VAL A 92 5.64 0.46 -5.68
CA VAL A 92 5.84 -0.99 -5.55
C VAL A 92 4.62 -1.75 -6.07
N PHE A 93 3.40 -1.35 -5.69
CA PHE A 93 2.18 -2.00 -6.16
C PHE A 93 1.96 -1.82 -7.67
N THR A 94 2.24 -0.64 -8.19
CA THR A 94 2.13 -0.37 -9.63
C THR A 94 3.15 -1.18 -10.43
N SER A 95 4.38 -1.33 -9.92
CA SER A 95 5.39 -2.19 -10.55
C SER A 95 4.95 -3.65 -10.61
N TYR A 96 4.33 -4.16 -9.54
CA TYR A 96 3.72 -5.48 -9.54
C TYR A 96 2.67 -5.61 -10.65
N SER A 97 1.77 -4.64 -10.79
CA SER A 97 0.73 -4.69 -11.84
C SER A 97 1.32 -4.69 -13.24
N LEU A 98 2.35 -3.89 -13.50
CA LEU A 98 3.05 -3.86 -14.79
C LEU A 98 3.72 -5.19 -15.14
N ILE A 99 4.33 -5.84 -14.16
CA ILE A 99 5.00 -7.13 -14.33
C ILE A 99 3.97 -8.25 -14.50
N SER A 100 2.88 -8.23 -13.73
CA SER A 100 1.85 -9.27 -13.76
C SER A 100 1.14 -9.39 -15.13
N ASN A 101 1.20 -8.36 -15.97
CA ASN A 101 0.74 -8.41 -17.36
C ASN A 101 1.71 -9.14 -18.32
N LYS A 102 2.96 -9.33 -17.92
CA LYS A 102 4.03 -9.85 -18.79
C LYS A 102 4.48 -11.25 -18.43
N VAL A 103 4.13 -11.73 -17.23
CA VAL A 103 4.62 -13.00 -16.71
C VAL A 103 3.47 -13.91 -16.27
N SER A 104 3.78 -15.19 -16.02
CA SER A 104 2.78 -16.12 -15.48
C SER A 104 2.29 -15.71 -14.09
N LYS A 105 1.08 -16.12 -13.74
CA LYS A 105 0.46 -15.82 -12.42
C LYS A 105 1.36 -16.21 -11.24
N LYS A 106 2.06 -17.36 -11.36
CA LYS A 106 2.99 -17.82 -10.31
C LYS A 106 4.17 -16.87 -10.14
N LEU A 107 4.77 -16.42 -11.23
CA LEU A 107 5.89 -15.48 -11.20
C LEU A 107 5.46 -14.10 -10.72
N SER A 108 4.25 -13.64 -11.07
CA SER A 108 3.76 -12.35 -10.58
C SER A 108 3.55 -12.34 -9.06
N ILE A 109 3.09 -13.45 -8.48
CA ILE A 109 2.96 -13.58 -7.03
C ILE A 109 4.35 -13.55 -6.35
N ILE A 110 5.32 -14.30 -6.89
CA ILE A 110 6.70 -14.28 -6.38
C ILE A 110 7.26 -12.85 -6.44
N TYR A 111 7.07 -12.16 -7.58
CA TYR A 111 7.50 -10.78 -7.74
C TYR A 111 6.86 -9.85 -6.70
N TRP A 112 5.56 -9.99 -6.44
CA TRP A 112 4.84 -9.21 -5.43
C TRP A 112 5.49 -9.32 -4.05
N PHE A 113 5.68 -10.54 -3.55
CA PHE A 113 6.30 -10.74 -2.24
C PHE A 113 7.76 -10.27 -2.22
N SER A 114 8.55 -10.58 -3.26
CA SER A 114 9.95 -10.18 -3.32
C SER A 114 10.12 -8.67 -3.37
N SER A 115 9.31 -7.97 -4.18
CA SER A 115 9.38 -6.52 -4.29
C SER A 115 8.99 -5.82 -2.98
N TRP A 116 8.03 -6.39 -2.24
CA TRP A 116 7.63 -5.87 -0.94
C TRP A 116 8.76 -6.03 0.09
N ILE A 117 9.35 -7.23 0.19
CA ILE A 117 10.49 -7.50 1.09
C ILE A 117 11.69 -6.59 0.75
N VAL A 118 12.00 -6.42 -0.53
CA VAL A 118 13.09 -5.52 -0.98
C VAL A 118 12.79 -4.08 -0.59
N PHE A 119 11.55 -3.62 -0.77
CA PHE A 119 11.11 -2.29 -0.37
C PHE A 119 11.28 -2.08 1.14
N GLU A 120 10.79 -2.99 1.97
CA GLU A 120 10.93 -2.91 3.43
C GLU A 120 12.39 -2.90 3.87
N LYS A 121 13.21 -3.77 3.27
CA LYS A 121 14.63 -3.82 3.55
C LYS A 121 15.34 -2.51 3.15
N PHE A 122 15.04 -1.97 1.97
CA PHE A 122 15.55 -0.66 1.53
C PHE A 122 15.14 0.43 2.53
N HIS A 123 13.89 0.41 2.99
CA HIS A 123 13.33 1.39 3.89
C HIS A 123 14.00 1.42 5.28
N LEU A 124 14.67 0.33 5.68
CA LEU A 124 15.43 0.27 6.93
C LEU A 124 16.82 0.94 6.85
N TYR A 125 17.36 1.16 5.64
CA TYR A 125 18.74 1.60 5.44
C TYR A 125 18.88 3.01 4.85
N TRP A 126 17.79 3.70 4.57
CA TRP A 126 17.85 5.06 4.07
C TRP A 126 17.61 6.09 5.19
N ASP A 127 17.95 7.37 4.94
CA ASP A 127 17.91 8.43 5.96
C ASP A 127 16.52 8.73 6.52
N PHE A 128 15.44 8.42 5.77
CA PHE A 128 14.05 8.56 6.18
C PHE A 128 13.42 7.22 6.52
N SER A 129 14.10 6.39 7.31
CA SER A 129 13.56 5.08 7.71
C SER A 129 12.41 5.22 8.70
N TRP A 130 11.30 4.51 8.42
CA TRP A 130 10.16 4.38 9.33
C TRP A 130 9.90 2.90 9.63
N PRO A 131 10.72 2.28 10.50
CA PRO A 131 10.71 0.84 10.71
C PRO A 131 9.42 0.29 11.32
N TRP A 132 8.57 1.14 11.88
CA TRP A 132 7.28 0.76 12.47
C TRP A 132 6.17 0.50 11.44
N LEU A 133 6.37 0.75 10.15
CA LEU A 133 5.39 0.51 9.09
C LEU A 133 5.68 -0.74 8.25
N ASN A 134 6.55 -1.62 8.71
CA ASN A 134 6.82 -2.90 8.04
C ASN A 134 5.68 -3.89 8.27
N LEU A 135 5.35 -4.69 7.25
CA LEU A 135 4.34 -5.76 7.31
C LEU A 135 4.87 -7.02 7.99
#